data_f3c6265b66aff7f3deaad1c0702deb89
#
_entry.id   f3c6265b66aff7f3deaad1c0702deb89
#
_cell.length_a   1.000
_cell.length_b   1.000
_cell.length_c   1.000
_cell.angle_alpha   90.00
_cell.angle_beta   90.00
_cell.angle_gamma   90.00
#
_symmetry.space_group_name_H-M   'P 1'
#
loop_
_entity.id
_entity.type
_entity.pdbx_description
1 polymer ?
#
loop_
_entity_poly.entity_id
_entity_poly.type
_entity_poly.pdbx_seq_one_letter_code
_entity_poly.pdbx_strand_id
1 'polypeptide(L)'
;MWSKKNYSDLRIASSKKSLTKYLSQFGDLEIQLISSNIQKISEYEKKIYGGVSKNFYVRDVVIGFKKKPLIFARSITELHNSKRLIYLLKKLNNRSLGSILFSRNYIRSQFKYSKSKQIQFSTERFRKINVELEKILVLRQSFFTNRKEKILLFEGFLENAKMYDE
;
A
#
# COMPACT_ATOMS: atom_id res chain seq x y z
N MET A 1 -9.67 -14.27 4.55
CA MET A 1 -9.52 -14.05 6.01
C MET A 1 -8.15 -13.42 6.31
N TRP A 2 -8.11 -12.47 7.19
CA TRP A 2 -6.88 -11.79 7.62
C TRP A 2 -6.27 -12.49 8.85
N SER A 3 -4.96 -12.72 8.81
CA SER A 3 -4.18 -13.34 9.88
C SER A 3 -3.06 -12.43 10.35
N LYS A 4 -2.71 -12.51 11.62
CA LYS A 4 -1.52 -11.83 12.17
C LYS A 4 -0.22 -12.54 11.78
N LYS A 5 -0.31 -13.80 11.34
CA LYS A 5 0.84 -14.59 10.92
C LYS A 5 1.04 -14.46 9.41
N ASN A 6 2.26 -14.13 9.00
CA ASN A 6 2.68 -14.24 7.61
C ASN A 6 2.89 -15.71 7.27
N TYR A 7 2.10 -16.23 6.35
CA TYR A 7 2.19 -17.61 5.86
C TYR A 7 2.83 -17.70 4.48
N SER A 8 3.34 -16.60 3.97
CA SER A 8 4.22 -16.62 2.81
C SER A 8 5.65 -16.86 3.25
N ASP A 9 6.45 -17.41 2.36
CA ASP A 9 7.89 -17.57 2.60
C ASP A 9 8.66 -16.25 2.46
N LEU A 10 7.98 -15.16 2.11
CA LEU A 10 8.56 -13.84 1.92
C LEU A 10 8.85 -13.13 3.25
N ARG A 11 10.12 -13.05 3.63
CA ARG A 11 10.57 -12.35 4.84
C ARG A 11 10.35 -10.85 4.76
N ILE A 12 10.59 -10.26 3.58
CA ILE A 12 10.38 -8.83 3.33
C ILE A 12 8.96 -8.38 3.66
N ALA A 13 7.96 -9.25 3.49
CA ALA A 13 6.57 -8.94 3.84
C ALA A 13 6.37 -8.77 5.35
N SER A 14 7.24 -9.29 6.19
CA SER A 14 7.21 -9.11 7.64
C SER A 14 8.07 -7.95 8.13
N SER A 15 8.82 -7.31 7.26
CA SER A 15 9.70 -6.20 7.63
C SER A 15 8.91 -4.97 8.06
N LYS A 16 9.25 -4.42 9.23
CA LYS A 16 8.73 -3.16 9.75
C LYS A 16 9.49 -1.94 9.23
N LYS A 17 10.63 -2.17 8.58
CA LYS A 17 11.48 -1.11 8.01
C LYS A 17 10.87 -0.54 6.73
N SER A 18 11.38 0.59 6.28
CA SER A 18 11.01 1.17 4.98
C SER A 18 11.37 0.23 3.84
N LEU A 19 10.36 -0.28 3.13
CA LEU A 19 10.56 -1.16 1.97
C LEU A 19 11.28 -0.44 0.83
N THR A 20 10.93 0.81 0.57
CA THR A 20 11.58 1.58 -0.49
C THR A 20 13.06 1.80 -0.20
N LYS A 21 13.41 2.10 1.05
CA LYS A 21 14.81 2.23 1.46
C LYS A 21 15.58 0.91 1.33
N TYR A 22 14.99 -0.19 1.73
CA TYR A 22 15.58 -1.52 1.59
C TYR A 22 15.82 -1.89 0.13
N LEU A 23 14.77 -1.79 -0.70
CA LEU A 23 14.85 -2.16 -2.11
C LEU A 23 15.76 -1.25 -2.93
N SER A 24 15.91 0.02 -2.56
CA SER A 24 16.84 0.95 -3.23
C SER A 24 18.30 0.54 -3.16
N GLN A 25 18.66 -0.40 -2.28
CA GLN A 25 20.02 -0.95 -2.22
C GLN A 25 20.35 -1.82 -3.44
N PHE A 26 19.34 -2.33 -4.15
CA PHE A 26 19.52 -3.26 -5.27
C PHE A 26 19.49 -2.57 -6.64
N GLY A 27 19.26 -1.28 -6.72
CA GLY A 27 19.22 -0.52 -7.96
C GLY A 27 18.30 0.69 -7.92
N ASP A 28 18.03 1.25 -9.09
CA ASP A 28 17.15 2.39 -9.26
C ASP A 28 15.67 1.99 -9.08
N LEU A 29 15.20 2.11 -7.85
CA LEU A 29 13.82 1.81 -7.51
C LEU A 29 12.88 2.89 -8.05
N GLU A 30 11.87 2.49 -8.76
CA GLU A 30 10.84 3.38 -9.29
C GLU A 30 9.52 3.19 -8.54
N ILE A 31 8.83 4.30 -8.30
CA ILE A 31 7.45 4.32 -7.79
C ILE A 31 6.58 4.89 -8.90
N GLN A 32 5.74 4.05 -9.48
CA GLN A 32 4.81 4.46 -10.52
C GLN A 32 3.46 4.78 -9.92
N LEU A 33 3.04 6.04 -10.04
CA LEU A 33 1.70 6.47 -9.63
C LEU A 33 0.67 5.95 -10.64
N ILE A 34 -0.26 5.14 -10.16
CA ILE A 34 -1.36 4.58 -10.96
C ILE A 34 -2.58 5.49 -10.90
N SER A 35 -2.96 5.88 -9.69
CA SER A 35 -4.04 6.84 -9.48
C SER A 35 -3.92 7.52 -8.12
N SER A 36 -4.43 8.74 -8.06
CA SER A 36 -4.44 9.52 -6.82
C SER A 36 -5.63 10.47 -6.90
N ASN A 37 -6.74 10.10 -6.29
CA ASN A 37 -7.99 10.86 -6.39
C ASN A 37 -8.97 10.56 -5.24
N ILE A 38 -10.01 11.38 -5.18
CA ILE A 38 -11.16 11.15 -4.31
C ILE A 38 -12.07 10.14 -5.00
N GLN A 39 -12.41 9.07 -4.27
CA GLN A 39 -13.29 8.02 -4.79
C GLN A 39 -14.03 7.29 -3.68
N LYS A 40 -15.04 6.55 -4.08
CA LYS A 40 -15.67 5.53 -3.24
C LYS A 40 -14.73 4.33 -3.18
N ILE A 41 -14.71 3.66 -2.05
CA ILE A 41 -14.02 2.38 -1.87
C ILE A 41 -15.04 1.25 -1.77
N SER A 42 -14.58 0.01 -1.92
CA SER A 42 -15.45 -1.16 -1.79
C SER A 42 -16.00 -1.30 -0.37
N GLU A 43 -17.13 -1.97 -0.23
CA GLU A 43 -17.70 -2.27 1.10
C GLU A 43 -16.73 -3.08 1.96
N TYR A 44 -15.94 -3.95 1.32
CA TYR A 44 -14.89 -4.70 1.98
C TYR A 44 -13.79 -3.79 2.56
N GLU A 45 -13.31 -2.85 1.78
CA GLU A 45 -12.33 -1.85 2.23
C GLU A 45 -12.89 -0.95 3.33
N LYS A 46 -14.14 -0.51 3.22
CA LYS A 46 -14.83 0.27 4.26
C LYS A 46 -14.90 -0.48 5.58
N LYS A 47 -15.25 -1.76 5.53
CA LYS A 47 -15.32 -2.60 6.72
C LYS A 47 -13.98 -2.71 7.44
N ILE A 48 -12.88 -2.82 6.68
CA ILE A 48 -11.54 -2.84 7.23
C ILE A 48 -11.16 -1.47 7.79
N TYR A 49 -11.45 -0.40 7.06
CA TYR A 49 -11.13 0.97 7.49
C TYR A 49 -11.86 1.36 8.78
N GLY A 50 -13.12 0.93 8.93
CA GLY A 50 -13.91 1.14 10.14
C GLY A 50 -14.52 2.55 10.26
N GLY A 51 -14.58 3.31 9.17
CA GLY A 51 -15.17 4.65 9.16
C GLY A 51 -16.59 4.69 8.63
N VAL A 52 -17.24 5.82 8.78
CA VAL A 52 -18.60 6.11 8.28
C VAL A 52 -18.61 6.98 7.03
N SER A 53 -17.46 7.40 6.56
CA SER A 53 -17.32 8.26 5.39
C SER A 53 -17.80 7.59 4.11
N LYS A 54 -18.32 8.41 3.20
CA LYS A 54 -18.74 7.97 1.86
C LYS A 54 -17.62 8.12 0.84
N ASN A 55 -16.75 9.11 1.02
CA ASN A 55 -15.66 9.43 0.12
C ASN A 55 -14.31 9.37 0.81
N PHE A 56 -13.34 8.88 0.09
CA PHE A 56 -11.98 8.68 0.55
C PHE A 56 -10.99 9.25 -0.46
N TYR A 57 -9.84 9.65 0.02
CA TYR A 57 -8.69 9.87 -0.84
C TYR A 57 -7.92 8.58 -0.97
N VAL A 58 -7.73 8.12 -2.20
CA VAL A 58 -7.08 6.84 -2.50
C VAL A 58 -5.90 7.08 -3.43
N ARG A 59 -4.77 6.51 -3.07
CA ARG A 59 -3.56 6.54 -3.87
C ARG A 59 -3.07 5.13 -4.14
N ASP A 60 -2.97 4.78 -5.41
CA ASP A 60 -2.48 3.49 -5.88
C ASP A 60 -1.14 3.67 -6.58
N VAL A 61 -0.15 2.89 -6.19
CA VAL A 61 1.19 2.90 -6.77
C VAL A 61 1.71 1.48 -7.00
N VAL A 62 2.65 1.37 -7.94
CA VAL A 62 3.48 0.17 -8.11
C VAL A 62 4.93 0.54 -7.84
N ILE A 63 5.58 -0.28 -7.03
CA ILE A 63 6.98 -0.13 -6.64
C ILE A 63 7.76 -1.25 -7.30
N GLY A 64 8.86 -0.91 -7.96
CA GLY A 64 9.69 -1.92 -8.61
C GLY A 64 10.90 -1.33 -9.32
N PHE A 65 11.58 -2.18 -10.04
CA PHE A 65 12.65 -1.80 -10.95
C PHE A 65 12.11 -1.76 -12.38
N LYS A 66 12.86 -1.14 -13.29
CA LYS A 66 12.49 -1.00 -14.68
C LYS A 66 11.86 -2.29 -15.24
N LYS A 67 10.60 -2.23 -15.62
CA LYS A 67 9.79 -3.36 -16.14
C LYS A 67 9.60 -4.57 -15.20
N LYS A 68 10.00 -4.45 -13.92
CA LYS A 68 9.81 -5.51 -12.91
C LYS A 68 9.05 -4.95 -11.71
N PRO A 69 7.72 -5.05 -11.70
CA PRO A 69 6.92 -4.68 -10.53
C PRO A 69 7.19 -5.66 -9.39
N LEU A 70 7.38 -5.14 -8.20
CA LEU A 70 7.65 -5.92 -6.98
C LEU A 70 6.49 -5.86 -5.99
N ILE A 71 5.95 -4.67 -5.78
CA ILE A 71 4.93 -4.41 -4.79
C ILE A 71 3.92 -3.45 -5.40
N PHE A 72 2.64 -3.75 -5.26
CA PHE A 72 1.64 -2.71 -5.41
C PHE A 72 1.20 -2.22 -4.03
N ALA A 73 0.86 -0.94 -3.92
CA ALA A 73 0.41 -0.36 -2.67
C ALA A 73 -0.80 0.53 -2.89
N ARG A 74 -1.76 0.40 -1.99
CA ARG A 74 -2.99 1.20 -1.97
C ARG A 74 -3.15 1.84 -0.63
N SER A 75 -3.14 3.18 -0.59
CA SER A 75 -3.39 3.97 0.61
C SER A 75 -4.75 4.63 0.56
N ILE A 76 -5.46 4.54 1.67
CA ILE A 76 -6.85 5.01 1.82
C ILE A 76 -6.93 5.89 3.06
N THR A 77 -7.51 7.08 2.93
CA THR A 77 -7.79 7.96 4.07
C THR A 77 -9.11 8.72 3.87
N GLU A 78 -9.81 8.98 4.96
CA GLU A 78 -11.04 9.79 4.96
C GLU A 78 -10.74 11.26 4.65
N LEU A 79 -11.67 11.91 3.97
CA LEU A 79 -11.50 13.31 3.56
C LEU A 79 -11.61 14.31 4.70
N HIS A 80 -12.50 14.08 5.68
CA HIS A 80 -12.84 15.14 6.62
C HIS A 80 -11.95 15.24 7.84
N ASN A 81 -11.11 14.28 8.13
CA ASN A 81 -10.28 14.32 9.32
C ASN A 81 -8.89 14.93 9.10
N SER A 82 -8.48 15.16 7.84
CA SER A 82 -7.14 15.66 7.58
C SER A 82 -6.97 16.28 6.19
N LYS A 83 -7.36 17.54 6.05
CA LYS A 83 -7.11 18.31 4.82
C LYS A 83 -5.59 18.42 4.53
N ARG A 84 -4.77 18.57 5.57
CA ARG A 84 -3.31 18.68 5.42
C ARG A 84 -2.68 17.38 4.93
N LEU A 85 -3.10 16.24 5.46
CA LEU A 85 -2.62 14.94 5.02
C LEU A 85 -2.95 14.71 3.53
N ILE A 86 -4.19 15.00 3.13
CA ILE A 86 -4.62 14.85 1.74
C ILE A 86 -3.81 15.76 0.81
N TYR A 87 -3.56 16.98 1.20
CA TYR A 87 -2.69 17.89 0.46
C TYR A 87 -1.28 17.32 0.25
N LEU A 88 -0.69 16.75 1.30
CA LEU A 88 0.62 16.10 1.23
C LEU A 88 0.61 14.85 0.34
N LEU A 89 -0.45 14.04 0.43
CA LEU A 89 -0.63 12.86 -0.42
C LEU A 89 -0.74 13.24 -1.90
N LYS A 90 -1.47 14.30 -2.22
CA LYS A 90 -1.57 14.84 -3.58
C LYS A 90 -0.22 15.28 -4.14
N LYS A 91 0.64 15.82 -3.31
CA LYS A 91 1.98 16.30 -3.71
C LYS A 91 3.04 15.23 -3.81
N LEU A 92 2.76 14.01 -3.36
CA LEU A 92 3.75 12.93 -3.41
C LEU A 92 4.16 12.55 -4.83
N ASN A 93 3.22 12.56 -5.78
CA ASN A 93 3.45 12.04 -7.13
C ASN A 93 4.12 10.65 -7.09
N ASN A 94 5.35 10.53 -7.59
CA ASN A 94 6.14 9.29 -7.63
C ASN A 94 7.04 9.09 -6.40
N ARG A 95 6.82 9.82 -5.32
CA ARG A 95 7.59 9.64 -4.07
C ARG A 95 6.93 8.62 -3.15
N SER A 96 7.71 8.05 -2.25
CA SER A 96 7.21 7.07 -1.30
C SER A 96 6.32 7.69 -0.22
N LEU A 97 5.33 6.93 0.22
CA LEU A 97 4.48 7.32 1.35
C LEU A 97 5.29 7.53 2.64
N GLY A 98 6.38 6.78 2.79
CA GLY A 98 7.30 6.89 3.93
C GLY A 98 7.86 8.30 4.12
N SER A 99 8.02 9.07 3.05
CA SER A 99 8.50 10.46 3.16
C SER A 99 7.57 11.36 3.98
N ILE A 100 6.27 11.06 4.03
CA ILE A 100 5.30 11.74 4.89
C ILE A 100 5.27 11.10 6.27
N LEU A 101 5.17 9.78 6.34
CA LEU A 101 4.90 9.05 7.58
C LEU A 101 6.04 9.18 8.59
N PHE A 102 7.29 9.07 8.13
CA PHE A 102 8.45 9.14 9.02
C PHE A 102 8.74 10.54 9.53
N SER A 103 8.35 11.58 8.80
CA SER A 103 8.54 12.99 9.22
C SER A 103 7.46 13.49 10.19
N ARG A 104 6.37 12.74 10.43
CA ARG A 104 5.18 13.22 11.15
C ARG A 104 4.75 12.35 12.33
N ASN A 105 5.61 11.49 12.81
CA ASN A 105 5.36 10.67 14.01
C ASN A 105 4.10 9.79 13.93
N TYR A 106 3.86 9.16 12.78
CA TYR A 106 2.80 8.16 12.68
C TYR A 106 3.18 6.87 13.40
N ILE A 107 2.21 6.29 14.07
CA ILE A 107 2.32 4.95 14.67
C ILE A 107 1.75 3.94 13.71
N ARG A 108 2.52 2.89 13.40
CA ARG A 108 2.08 1.79 12.56
C ARG A 108 1.46 0.68 13.40
N SER A 109 0.29 0.20 13.01
CA SER A 109 -0.33 -0.97 13.60
C SER A 109 0.46 -2.24 13.30
N GLN A 110 0.12 -3.34 13.98
CA GLN A 110 0.57 -4.66 13.59
C GLN A 110 0.09 -5.00 12.19
N PHE A 111 0.89 -5.78 11.47
CA PHE A 111 0.51 -6.30 10.15
C PHE A 111 -0.57 -7.37 10.27
N LYS A 112 -1.47 -7.37 9.30
CA LYS A 112 -2.35 -8.50 9.02
C LYS A 112 -2.11 -8.95 7.58
N TYR A 113 -2.20 -10.24 7.35
CA TYR A 113 -1.87 -10.89 6.09
C TYR A 113 -3.07 -11.64 5.53
N SER A 114 -3.19 -11.65 4.21
CA SER A 114 -4.23 -12.40 3.50
C SER A 114 -3.70 -12.97 2.19
N LYS A 115 -4.38 -14.00 1.69
CA LYS A 115 -4.16 -14.49 0.34
C LYS A 115 -4.81 -13.55 -0.67
N SER A 116 -4.15 -13.33 -1.81
CA SER A 116 -4.56 -12.36 -2.83
C SER A 116 -5.97 -12.54 -3.38
N LYS A 117 -6.49 -13.76 -3.39
CA LYS A 117 -7.81 -14.09 -3.97
C LYS A 117 -9.00 -13.46 -3.26
N GLN A 118 -8.80 -12.84 -2.09
CA GLN A 118 -9.89 -12.30 -1.26
C GLN A 118 -10.06 -10.78 -1.39
N ILE A 119 -9.30 -10.11 -2.25
CA ILE A 119 -9.31 -8.66 -2.33
C ILE A 119 -9.82 -8.19 -3.67
N GLN A 120 -10.90 -7.43 -3.61
CA GLN A 120 -11.51 -6.79 -4.75
C GLN A 120 -10.88 -5.41 -4.96
N PHE A 121 -9.62 -5.39 -5.43
CA PHE A 121 -9.06 -4.15 -5.96
C PHE A 121 -9.60 -3.90 -7.36
N SER A 122 -9.60 -2.63 -7.75
CA SER A 122 -9.83 -2.25 -9.15
C SER A 122 -8.73 -2.86 -10.04
N THR A 123 -8.93 -4.09 -10.47
CA THR A 123 -8.00 -4.86 -11.31
C THR A 123 -7.70 -4.17 -12.62
N GLU A 124 -8.64 -3.38 -13.12
CA GLU A 124 -8.56 -2.73 -14.43
C GLU A 124 -7.40 -1.72 -14.53
N ARG A 125 -7.13 -0.98 -13.46
CA ARG A 125 -6.03 0.00 -13.43
C ARG A 125 -4.67 -0.65 -13.41
N PHE A 126 -4.54 -1.78 -12.74
CA PHE A 126 -3.28 -2.54 -12.66
C PHE A 126 -3.00 -3.34 -13.95
N ARG A 127 -4.04 -3.78 -14.67
CA ARG A 127 -3.89 -4.42 -15.98
C ARG A 127 -3.22 -3.51 -17.02
N LYS A 128 -3.51 -2.21 -16.98
CA LYS A 128 -2.92 -1.23 -17.91
C LYS A 128 -1.40 -1.12 -17.81
N ILE A 129 -0.82 -1.58 -16.74
CA ILE A 129 0.63 -1.52 -16.47
C ILE A 129 1.27 -2.90 -16.36
N ASN A 130 0.60 -3.94 -16.88
CA ASN A 130 1.07 -5.33 -16.83
C ASN A 130 1.32 -5.89 -15.42
N VAL A 131 0.63 -5.38 -14.41
CA VAL A 131 0.65 -5.99 -13.08
C VAL A 131 -0.44 -7.06 -13.01
N GLU A 132 -0.01 -8.29 -12.94
CA GLU A 132 -0.89 -9.42 -12.74
C GLU A 132 -1.16 -9.61 -11.24
N LEU A 133 -2.32 -9.16 -10.79
CA LEU A 133 -2.73 -9.29 -9.38
C LEU A 133 -2.85 -10.76 -8.94
N GLU A 134 -3.00 -11.66 -9.90
CA GLU A 134 -3.03 -13.12 -9.68
C GLU A 134 -1.68 -13.66 -9.19
N LYS A 135 -0.59 -12.94 -9.44
CA LYS A 135 0.77 -13.28 -8.99
C LYS A 135 1.14 -12.68 -7.63
N ILE A 136 0.19 -12.14 -6.91
CA ILE A 136 0.42 -11.68 -5.55
C ILE A 136 0.63 -12.90 -4.65
N LEU A 137 1.79 -12.95 -4.01
CA LEU A 137 2.15 -14.02 -3.09
C LEU A 137 1.50 -13.81 -1.73
N VAL A 138 1.51 -12.59 -1.27
CA VAL A 138 0.91 -12.20 -0.01
C VAL A 138 0.46 -10.76 -0.06
N LEU A 139 -0.68 -10.49 0.56
CA LEU A 139 -1.17 -9.16 0.83
C LEU A 139 -1.04 -8.88 2.31
N ARG A 140 -0.47 -7.73 2.65
CA ARG A 140 -0.48 -7.25 4.03
C ARG A 140 -1.23 -5.94 4.14
N GLN A 141 -1.80 -5.73 5.30
CA GLN A 141 -2.41 -4.45 5.67
C GLN A 141 -1.84 -3.93 6.98
N SER A 142 -1.81 -2.63 7.09
CA SER A 142 -1.52 -1.91 8.32
C SER A 142 -2.20 -0.56 8.33
N PHE A 143 -2.39 -0.01 9.52
CA PHE A 143 -2.82 1.36 9.71
C PHE A 143 -1.65 2.22 10.16
N PHE A 144 -1.60 3.45 9.66
CA PHE A 144 -0.78 4.51 10.22
C PHE A 144 -1.69 5.54 10.87
N THR A 145 -1.45 5.85 12.13
CA THR A 145 -2.27 6.79 12.90
C THR A 145 -1.43 7.87 13.56
N ASN A 146 -1.93 9.09 13.51
CA ASN A 146 -1.39 10.22 14.23
C ASN A 146 -2.56 11.12 14.64
N ARG A 147 -2.90 11.15 15.93
CA ARG A 147 -4.09 11.85 16.47
C ARG A 147 -5.36 11.43 15.71
N LYS A 148 -5.97 12.36 14.94
CA LYS A 148 -7.18 12.10 14.13
C LYS A 148 -6.88 11.58 12.73
N GLU A 149 -5.61 11.63 12.31
CA GLU A 149 -5.21 11.17 10.99
C GLU A 149 -5.06 9.65 10.98
N LYS A 150 -5.62 9.01 9.97
CA LYS A 150 -5.55 7.55 9.78
C LYS A 150 -5.40 7.22 8.31
N ILE A 151 -4.42 6.38 8.02
CA ILE A 151 -4.18 5.84 6.69
C ILE A 151 -4.24 4.32 6.78
N LEU A 152 -5.10 3.71 5.98
CA LEU A 152 -5.07 2.27 5.74
C LEU A 152 -4.15 2.00 4.55
N LEU A 153 -3.16 1.15 4.74
CA LEU A 153 -2.22 0.76 3.69
C LEU A 153 -2.35 -0.73 3.39
N PHE A 154 -2.64 -1.04 2.14
CA PHE A 154 -2.50 -2.39 1.58
C PHE A 154 -1.24 -2.46 0.74
N GLU A 155 -0.49 -3.54 0.89
CA GLU A 155 0.71 -3.83 0.12
C GLU A 155 0.64 -5.27 -0.39
N GLY A 156 0.63 -5.42 -1.70
CA GLY A 156 0.63 -6.72 -2.37
C GLY A 156 2.02 -7.05 -2.89
N PHE A 157 2.63 -8.10 -2.37
CA PHE A 157 3.96 -8.56 -2.78
C PHE A 157 3.84 -9.52 -3.96
N LEU A 158 4.43 -9.14 -5.07
CA LEU A 158 4.43 -9.90 -6.31
C LEU A 158 5.56 -10.94 -6.33
N GLU A 159 5.49 -11.90 -7.23
CA GLU A 159 6.48 -12.97 -7.34
C GLU A 159 7.91 -12.45 -7.54
N ASN A 160 8.08 -11.38 -8.31
CA ASN A 160 9.38 -10.75 -8.52
C ASN A 160 10.06 -10.29 -7.21
N ALA A 161 9.31 -10.06 -6.16
CA ALA A 161 9.87 -9.66 -4.86
C ALA A 161 10.72 -10.76 -4.22
N LYS A 162 10.54 -12.04 -4.60
CA LYS A 162 11.37 -13.15 -4.12
C LYS A 162 12.86 -12.97 -4.42
N MET A 163 13.17 -12.30 -5.53
CA MET A 163 14.57 -12.06 -5.93
C MET A 163 15.34 -11.17 -4.96
N TYR A 164 14.62 -10.43 -4.11
CA TYR A 164 15.19 -9.45 -3.17
C TYR A 164 14.88 -9.79 -1.72
N ASP A 165 14.41 -10.99 -1.48
CA ASP A 165 14.04 -11.48 -0.15
C ASP A 165 15.25 -12.12 0.55
N GLU A 166 16.03 -11.29 1.18
CA GLU A 166 17.21 -11.74 1.95
C GLU A 166 16.91 -11.99 3.44
#